data_aca00b79327fc477cd3e51075b0eea80
#
_entry.id   aca00b79327fc477cd3e51075b0eea80
#
_cell.length_a   1.000
_cell.length_b   1.000
_cell.length_c   1.000
_cell.angle_alpha   90.00
_cell.angle_beta   90.00
_cell.angle_gamma   90.00
#
_symmetry.space_group_name_H-M   'P 1'
#
loop_
_entity.id
_entity.type
_entity.pdbx_description
1 polymer ?
#
loop_
_entity_poly.entity_id
_entity_poly.type
_entity_poly.pdbx_seq_one_letter_code
_entity_poly.pdbx_strand_id
1 'polypeptide(L)'
;VSLLEAFEPVAHDLRAAGLDCQLAEDPNPGEPAAGATAVLIVSGVKVGRLTLGASVLDTASRTLYLAAQTQRLVQGNLSIGGRVIEWPPCLPSHAHPMMATRGQRAPLWTCPLGGEVSVPIGQHP
;
A
#
# COMPACT_ATOMS: atom_id res chain seq x y z
N VAL A 1 12.57 -8.67 -9.26
CA VAL A 1 11.83 -7.45 -8.91
C VAL A 1 12.05 -7.10 -7.46
N SER A 2 12.51 -5.90 -7.19
CA SER A 2 12.78 -5.42 -5.84
C SER A 2 11.50 -4.98 -5.14
N LEU A 3 11.58 -4.87 -3.81
CA LEU A 3 10.48 -4.32 -3.02
C LEU A 3 10.15 -2.89 -3.49
N LEU A 4 11.17 -2.08 -3.78
CA LEU A 4 10.97 -0.72 -4.24
C LEU A 4 10.19 -0.67 -5.55
N GLU A 5 10.53 -1.52 -6.51
CA GLU A 5 9.82 -1.58 -7.79
C GLU A 5 8.36 -2.01 -7.61
N ALA A 6 8.12 -3.01 -6.78
CA ALA A 6 6.77 -3.49 -6.52
C ALA A 6 5.93 -2.47 -5.75
N PHE A 7 6.57 -1.59 -4.98
CA PHE A 7 5.90 -0.55 -4.21
C PHE A 7 5.54 0.67 -5.06
N GLU A 8 6.19 0.91 -6.19
CA GLU A 8 5.95 2.12 -6.98
C GLU A 8 4.48 2.39 -7.32
N PRO A 9 3.67 1.40 -7.73
CA PRO A 9 2.25 1.66 -7.97
C PRO A 9 1.51 2.13 -6.70
N VAL A 10 1.87 1.58 -5.55
CA VAL A 10 1.27 1.97 -4.27
C VAL A 10 1.68 3.40 -3.92
N ALA A 11 2.95 3.74 -4.14
CA ALA A 11 3.46 5.09 -3.92
C ALA A 11 2.73 6.12 -4.78
N HIS A 12 2.46 5.78 -6.03
CA HIS A 12 1.68 6.65 -6.93
C HIS A 12 0.34 6.99 -6.31
N ASP A 13 -0.36 6.00 -5.77
CA ASP A 13 -1.71 6.19 -5.23
C ASP A 13 -1.69 6.95 -3.90
N LEU A 14 -0.63 6.81 -3.10
CA LEU A 14 -0.43 7.65 -1.92
C LEU A 14 -0.24 9.11 -2.31
N ARG A 15 0.63 9.36 -3.27
CA ARG A 15 0.90 10.73 -3.74
C ARG A 15 -0.33 11.38 -4.37
N ALA A 16 -1.12 10.59 -5.11
CA ALA A 16 -2.37 11.09 -5.70
C ALA A 16 -3.37 11.55 -4.63
N ALA A 17 -3.30 10.97 -3.44
CA ALA A 17 -4.13 11.37 -2.30
C ALA A 17 -3.50 12.49 -1.48
N GLY A 18 -2.38 13.07 -1.93
CA GLY A 18 -1.69 14.14 -1.21
C GLY A 18 -0.81 13.64 -0.07
N LEU A 19 -0.50 12.35 -0.04
CA LEU A 19 0.33 11.76 1.01
C LEU A 19 1.72 11.46 0.44
N ASP A 20 2.69 12.30 0.79
CA ASP A 20 4.08 12.04 0.43
C ASP A 20 4.53 10.74 1.08
N CYS A 21 5.31 9.95 0.36
CA CYS A 21 5.81 8.70 0.91
C CYS A 21 7.22 8.43 0.44
N GLN A 22 7.96 7.71 1.26
CA GLN A 22 9.27 7.19 0.92
C GLN A 22 9.55 5.91 1.70
N LEU A 23 10.42 5.10 1.15
CA LEU A 23 10.92 3.90 1.83
C LEU A 23 12.33 4.18 2.33
N ALA A 24 12.57 3.82 3.58
CA ALA A 24 13.89 3.90 4.17
C ALA A 24 14.40 2.49 4.44
N GLU A 25 15.73 2.37 4.51
CA GLU A 25 16.35 1.11 4.87
C GLU A 25 15.93 0.72 6.28
N ASP A 26 15.57 -0.56 6.46
CA ASP A 26 15.19 -1.08 7.76
C ASP A 26 16.43 -1.30 8.60
N PRO A 27 16.57 -0.64 9.77
CA PRO A 27 17.74 -0.83 10.63
C PRO A 27 17.80 -2.21 11.26
N ASN A 28 16.67 -2.94 11.28
CA ASN A 28 16.58 -4.30 11.81
C ASN A 28 15.88 -5.20 10.79
N PRO A 29 16.54 -5.50 9.66
CA PRO A 29 15.85 -6.18 8.54
C PRO A 29 15.49 -7.63 8.79
N GLY A 30 15.95 -8.23 9.87
CA GLY A 30 15.74 -9.65 10.13
C GLY A 30 16.66 -10.51 9.29
N GLU A 31 16.33 -11.80 9.18
CA GLU A 31 17.16 -12.74 8.42
C GLU A 31 16.94 -12.55 6.91
N PRO A 32 18.00 -12.62 6.10
CA PRO A 32 17.87 -12.50 4.64
C PRO A 32 16.90 -13.51 4.02
N ALA A 33 16.78 -14.70 4.60
CA ALA A 33 15.86 -15.73 4.12
C ALA A 33 14.39 -15.37 4.29
N ALA A 34 14.08 -14.40 5.16
CA ALA A 34 12.70 -13.96 5.38
C ALA A 34 12.18 -13.03 4.29
N GLY A 35 13.02 -12.63 3.33
CA GLY A 35 12.66 -11.73 2.26
C GLY A 35 13.13 -10.30 2.50
N ALA A 36 12.54 -9.36 1.80
CA ALA A 36 12.91 -7.96 1.86
C ALA A 36 12.05 -7.19 2.87
N THR A 37 12.65 -6.19 3.53
CA THR A 37 11.93 -5.28 4.44
C THR A 37 12.33 -3.84 4.17
N ALA A 38 11.42 -2.92 4.47
CA ALA A 38 11.69 -1.49 4.39
C ALA A 38 10.78 -0.75 5.37
N VAL A 39 11.22 0.41 5.82
CA VAL A 39 10.40 1.27 6.68
C VAL A 39 9.64 2.25 5.81
N LEU A 40 8.32 2.30 5.97
CA LEU A 40 7.48 3.23 5.25
C LEU A 40 7.34 4.53 6.04
N ILE A 41 7.62 5.63 5.36
CA ILE A 41 7.48 6.97 5.91
C ILE A 41 6.43 7.69 5.08
N VAL A 42 5.36 8.17 5.71
CA VAL A 42 4.29 8.89 5.04
C VAL A 42 4.16 10.27 5.67
N SER A 43 4.25 11.31 4.84
CA SER A 43 4.22 12.71 5.29
C SER A 43 5.18 12.98 6.45
N GLY A 44 6.38 12.40 6.37
CA GLY A 44 7.43 12.57 7.37
C GLY A 44 7.28 11.69 8.61
N VAL A 45 6.26 10.86 8.69
CA VAL A 45 5.98 10.00 9.86
C VAL A 45 6.30 8.55 9.52
N LYS A 46 7.08 7.88 10.38
CA LYS A 46 7.29 6.44 10.27
C LYS A 46 6.01 5.73 10.64
N VAL A 47 5.35 5.13 9.66
CA VAL A 47 4.08 4.44 9.91
C VAL A 47 4.26 2.95 10.18
N GLY A 48 5.37 2.37 9.76
CA GLY A 48 5.64 0.97 10.04
C GLY A 48 6.58 0.34 9.05
N ARG A 49 6.66 -0.98 9.11
CA ARG A 49 7.55 -1.78 8.27
C ARG A 49 6.74 -2.53 7.21
N LEU A 50 7.24 -2.48 5.97
CA LEU A 50 6.73 -3.30 4.89
C LEU A 50 7.63 -4.54 4.76
N THR A 51 7.01 -5.70 4.56
CA THR A 51 7.74 -6.95 4.37
C THR A 51 7.27 -7.64 3.10
N LEU A 52 8.21 -8.25 2.40
CA LEU A 52 7.92 -8.99 1.18
C LEU A 52 8.60 -10.35 1.27
N GLY A 53 7.81 -11.40 1.44
CA GLY A 53 8.32 -12.74 1.60
C GLY A 53 9.11 -13.23 0.39
N ALA A 54 10.15 -14.03 0.64
CA ALA A 54 11.01 -14.55 -0.42
C ALA A 54 10.27 -15.47 -1.38
N SER A 55 9.16 -16.08 -0.95
CA SER A 55 8.36 -16.99 -1.77
C SER A 55 7.40 -16.26 -2.72
N VAL A 56 7.25 -14.95 -2.59
CA VAL A 56 6.36 -14.18 -3.48
C VAL A 56 7.15 -13.83 -4.74
N LEU A 57 6.86 -14.51 -5.84
CA LEU A 57 7.68 -14.47 -7.05
C LEU A 57 7.22 -13.47 -8.11
N ASP A 58 5.92 -13.29 -8.32
CA ASP A 58 5.45 -12.41 -9.38
C ASP A 58 5.20 -10.97 -8.89
N THR A 59 5.37 -10.03 -9.81
CA THR A 59 5.25 -8.61 -9.52
C THR A 59 3.86 -8.21 -9.04
N ALA A 60 2.82 -8.78 -9.64
CA ALA A 60 1.45 -8.46 -9.27
C ALA A 60 1.14 -8.85 -7.82
N SER A 61 1.57 -10.04 -7.41
CA SER A 61 1.39 -10.49 -6.02
C SER A 61 2.19 -9.65 -5.04
N ARG A 62 3.41 -9.26 -5.42
CA ARG A 62 4.24 -8.39 -4.58
C ARG A 62 3.56 -7.04 -4.36
N THR A 63 3.07 -6.41 -5.43
CA THR A 63 2.34 -5.15 -5.34
C THR A 63 1.08 -5.29 -4.49
N LEU A 64 0.34 -6.37 -4.67
CA LEU A 64 -0.87 -6.63 -3.88
C LEU A 64 -0.57 -6.72 -2.39
N TYR A 65 0.44 -7.49 -1.99
CA TYR A 65 0.82 -7.62 -0.58
C TYR A 65 1.30 -6.30 0.01
N LEU A 66 2.09 -5.54 -0.74
CA LEU A 66 2.55 -4.24 -0.27
C LEU A 66 1.41 -3.23 -0.16
N ALA A 67 0.46 -3.26 -1.09
CA ALA A 67 -0.72 -2.40 -1.04
C ALA A 67 -1.56 -2.67 0.21
N ALA A 68 -1.81 -3.95 0.52
CA ALA A 68 -2.59 -4.33 1.69
C ALA A 68 -1.89 -3.93 3.00
N GLN A 69 -0.59 -4.12 3.08
CA GLN A 69 0.19 -3.71 4.25
C GLN A 69 0.18 -2.20 4.43
N THR A 70 0.41 -1.46 3.33
CA THR A 70 0.42 0.00 3.34
C THR A 70 -0.91 0.53 3.81
N GLN A 71 -2.00 -0.03 3.32
CA GLN A 71 -3.35 0.38 3.72
C GLN A 71 -3.56 0.24 5.24
N ARG A 72 -3.16 -0.90 5.81
CA ARG A 72 -3.28 -1.12 7.25
C ARG A 72 -2.44 -0.14 8.05
N LEU A 73 -1.21 0.13 7.61
CA LEU A 73 -0.32 1.04 8.32
C LEU A 73 -0.81 2.47 8.28
N VAL A 74 -1.28 2.92 7.12
CA VAL A 74 -1.77 4.30 6.95
C VAL A 74 -3.05 4.52 7.74
N GLN A 75 -3.99 3.60 7.65
CA GLN A 75 -5.28 3.72 8.35
C GLN A 75 -5.15 3.63 9.86
N GLY A 76 -4.20 2.86 10.34
CA GLY A 76 -3.99 2.67 11.76
C GLY A 76 -3.16 3.74 12.44
N ASN A 77 -2.66 4.74 11.69
CA ASN A 77 -1.70 5.69 12.24
C ASN A 77 -2.29 7.11 12.34
N LEU A 78 -2.67 7.49 13.56
CA LEU A 78 -3.23 8.81 13.84
C LEU A 78 -2.20 9.93 13.81
N SER A 79 -0.90 9.61 13.80
CA SER A 79 0.16 10.62 13.74
C SER A 79 0.20 11.32 12.38
N ILE A 80 -0.42 10.75 11.36
CA ILE A 80 -0.53 11.37 10.05
C ILE A 80 -1.70 12.34 10.07
N GLY A 81 -1.44 13.60 10.39
CA GLY A 81 -2.46 14.64 10.41
C GLY A 81 -3.42 14.60 11.60
N GLY A 82 -3.18 13.75 12.59
CA GLY A 82 -3.97 13.71 13.82
C GLY A 82 -5.38 13.15 13.66
N ARG A 83 -5.66 12.43 12.59
CA ARG A 83 -6.99 11.88 12.32
C ARG A 83 -6.88 10.53 11.60
N VAL A 84 -7.98 9.78 11.61
CA VAL A 84 -8.06 8.54 10.84
C VAL A 84 -8.08 8.87 9.35
N ILE A 85 -7.22 8.21 8.61
CA ILE A 85 -7.12 8.38 7.16
C ILE A 85 -7.79 7.19 6.47
N GLU A 86 -8.75 7.46 5.60
CA GLU A 86 -9.39 6.46 4.76
C GLU A 86 -8.70 6.46 3.40
N TRP A 87 -7.73 5.57 3.23
CA TRP A 87 -6.95 5.50 2.00
C TRP A 87 -6.90 4.06 1.48
N PRO A 88 -7.00 3.86 0.16
CA PRO A 88 -7.38 4.87 -0.84
C PRO A 88 -8.87 5.17 -0.75
N PRO A 89 -9.26 6.42 -1.02
CA PRO A 89 -10.68 6.78 -0.94
C PRO A 89 -11.48 6.11 -2.04
N CYS A 90 -12.69 5.71 -1.69
CA CYS A 90 -13.65 5.18 -2.64
C CYS A 90 -14.33 6.36 -3.37
N LEU A 91 -15.46 6.12 -4.02
CA LEU A 91 -16.22 7.18 -4.65
C LEU A 91 -16.67 8.24 -3.63
N PRO A 92 -16.88 9.51 -4.05
CA PRO A 92 -17.28 10.56 -3.12
C PRO A 92 -18.53 10.25 -2.30
N SER A 93 -19.42 9.41 -2.82
CA SER A 93 -20.63 9.00 -2.12
C SER A 93 -20.40 7.85 -1.13
N HIS A 94 -19.22 7.25 -1.11
CA HIS A 94 -18.88 6.12 -0.25
C HIS A 94 -17.87 6.56 0.80
N ALA A 95 -18.28 6.62 2.03
CA ALA A 95 -17.44 7.05 3.16
C ALA A 95 -16.64 5.88 3.73
N HIS A 96 -15.90 5.18 2.89
CA HIS A 96 -15.05 4.07 3.30
C HIS A 96 -13.86 3.96 2.34
N PRO A 97 -12.74 3.33 2.77
CA PRO A 97 -11.61 3.08 1.86
C PRO A 97 -11.90 1.90 0.93
N MET A 98 -11.19 1.86 -0.18
CA MET A 98 -11.18 0.70 -1.05
C MET A 98 -10.33 -0.41 -0.44
N MET A 99 -10.42 -1.63 -0.98
CA MET A 99 -9.64 -2.78 -0.56
C MET A 99 -8.72 -3.24 -1.67
N ALA A 100 -7.51 -3.66 -1.30
CA ALA A 100 -6.60 -4.31 -2.24
C ALA A 100 -7.10 -5.73 -2.52
N THR A 101 -7.30 -6.07 -3.79
CA THR A 101 -7.76 -7.38 -4.20
C THR A 101 -6.99 -7.89 -5.42
N ARG A 102 -7.00 -9.21 -5.59
CA ARG A 102 -6.38 -9.84 -6.74
C ARG A 102 -7.33 -9.73 -7.94
N GLY A 103 -6.87 -9.03 -8.98
CA GLY A 103 -7.59 -8.98 -10.24
C GLY A 103 -7.14 -10.08 -11.19
N GLN A 104 -7.81 -10.21 -12.33
CA GLN A 104 -7.45 -11.19 -13.33
C GLN A 104 -6.14 -10.84 -14.06
N ARG A 105 -5.88 -9.56 -14.28
CA ARG A 105 -4.70 -9.09 -15.01
C ARG A 105 -3.73 -8.29 -14.16
N ALA A 106 -4.23 -7.66 -13.12
CA ALA A 106 -3.43 -6.80 -12.26
C ALA A 106 -4.08 -6.72 -10.88
N PRO A 107 -3.31 -6.37 -9.84
CA PRO A 107 -3.90 -6.11 -8.52
C PRO A 107 -4.78 -4.86 -8.58
N LEU A 108 -5.90 -4.89 -7.88
CA LEU A 108 -6.92 -3.85 -7.94
C LEU A 108 -7.24 -3.29 -6.57
N TRP A 109 -7.63 -2.02 -6.53
CA TRP A 109 -8.41 -1.44 -5.45
C TRP A 109 -9.88 -1.64 -5.81
N THR A 110 -10.66 -2.22 -4.90
CA THR A 110 -12.09 -2.47 -5.14
C THR A 110 -12.95 -1.92 -4.02
N CYS A 111 -14.18 -1.56 -4.35
CA CYS A 111 -15.18 -1.15 -3.38
C CYS A 111 -15.66 -2.38 -2.58
N PRO A 112 -15.50 -2.42 -1.23
CA PRO A 112 -15.91 -3.58 -0.46
C PRO A 112 -17.42 -3.77 -0.36
N LEU A 113 -18.20 -2.75 -0.70
CA LEU A 113 -19.66 -2.80 -0.58
C LEU A 113 -20.37 -3.39 -1.80
N GLY A 114 -19.72 -3.49 -2.94
CA GLY A 114 -20.41 -4.01 -4.12
C GLY A 114 -19.48 -4.53 -5.20
N GLY A 115 -18.20 -4.23 -5.11
CA GLY A 115 -17.21 -4.68 -6.09
C GLY A 115 -17.39 -4.12 -7.49
N GLU A 116 -18.33 -3.21 -7.70
CA GLU A 116 -18.60 -2.63 -9.02
C GLU A 116 -17.57 -1.59 -9.41
N VAL A 117 -16.97 -0.93 -8.44
CA VAL A 117 -15.94 0.08 -8.68
C VAL A 117 -14.59 -0.56 -8.39
N SER A 118 -13.73 -0.55 -9.39
CA SER A 118 -12.35 -1.04 -9.23
C SER A 118 -11.40 -0.17 -10.05
N VAL A 119 -10.18 -0.04 -9.53
CA VAL A 119 -9.11 0.73 -10.16
C VAL A 119 -7.83 -0.06 -10.01
N PRO A 120 -7.03 -0.25 -11.07
CA PRO A 120 -5.73 -0.90 -10.91
C PRO A 120 -4.87 -0.15 -9.89
N ILE A 121 -4.16 -0.90 -9.05
CA ILE A 121 -3.23 -0.30 -8.10
C ILE A 121 -2.14 0.42 -8.90
N GLY A 122 -1.94 1.69 -8.59
CA GLY A 122 -1.04 2.56 -9.34
C GLY A 122 -1.77 3.54 -10.26
N GLN A 123 -3.08 3.42 -10.39
CA GLN A 123 -3.88 4.28 -11.27
C GLN A 123 -5.03 4.99 -10.55
N HIS A 124 -5.01 5.00 -9.22
CA HIS A 124 -6.02 5.71 -8.44
C HIS A 124 -5.84 7.22 -8.63
N PRO A 125 -6.89 7.94 -9.06
CA PRO A 125 -6.79 9.39 -9.30
C PRO A 125 -6.58 10.21 -8.02
#